data_ca048c76776ea4741edacd09990e6acd
#
_entry.id   ca048c76776ea4741edacd09990e6acd
#
_cell.length_a   1.000
_cell.length_b   1.000
_cell.length_c   1.000
_cell.angle_alpha   90.00
_cell.angle_beta   90.00
_cell.angle_gamma   90.00
#
_symmetry.space_group_name_H-M   'P 1'
#
loop_
_entity.id
_entity.type
_entity.pdbx_description
1 polymer ?
#
loop_
_entity_poly.entity_id
_entity_poly.type
_entity_poly.pdbx_seq_one_letter_code
_entity_poly.pdbx_strand_id
1 'polypeptide(L)'
;MKNGRKKQEQIHLGAHGEDYGNWMPVSMLWLVGGLAALAAVISLLSFAVFHITALGVVFVIAALLLLALLLWITWIRWQYAFGGGGMMEQVHQVVLSHLDFDGQGQLLDVGCGSGALSIRAALTWRAAQVVGIDDWGSAYG
;
A
#
# COMPACT_ATOMS: atom_id res chain seq x y z
N MET A 1 5.84 -26.88 13.95
CA MET A 1 5.82 -25.42 14.03
C MET A 1 6.08 -24.66 12.71
N LYS A 2 6.73 -25.26 11.69
CA LYS A 2 6.94 -24.59 10.37
C LYS A 2 5.66 -24.45 9.50
N ASN A 3 4.64 -25.28 9.71
CA ASN A 3 3.42 -25.29 8.89
C ASN A 3 2.43 -24.17 9.26
N GLY A 4 2.46 -23.68 10.50
CA GLY A 4 1.61 -22.58 10.94
C GLY A 4 2.04 -21.21 10.37
N ARG A 5 3.35 -21.01 10.22
CA ARG A 5 3.89 -19.75 9.68
C ARG A 5 3.59 -19.58 8.18
N LYS A 6 3.67 -20.66 7.39
CA LYS A 6 3.29 -20.64 5.96
C LYS A 6 1.80 -20.40 5.74
N LYS A 7 0.95 -20.88 6.66
CA LYS A 7 -0.49 -20.69 6.59
C LYS A 7 -0.89 -19.25 7.00
N GLN A 8 -0.13 -18.61 7.90
CA GLN A 8 -0.29 -17.18 8.22
C GLN A 8 0.16 -16.29 7.07
N GLU A 9 1.27 -16.59 6.42
CA GLU A 9 1.77 -15.85 5.26
C GLU A 9 0.80 -15.86 4.06
N GLN A 10 0.09 -16.97 3.85
CA GLN A 10 -0.92 -17.09 2.79
C GLN A 10 -2.23 -16.34 3.09
N ILE A 11 -2.51 -15.99 4.35
CA ILE A 11 -3.73 -15.25 4.73
C ILE A 11 -3.59 -13.75 4.46
N HIS A 12 -2.36 -13.24 4.31
CA HIS A 12 -2.09 -11.84 3.99
C HIS A 12 -2.22 -11.49 2.51
N LEU A 13 -2.20 -12.49 1.66
CA LEU A 13 -2.48 -12.37 0.24
C LEU A 13 -3.90 -12.92 0.03
N GLY A 14 -4.81 -12.15 -0.53
CA GLY A 14 -6.13 -12.63 -0.92
C GLY A 14 -6.03 -13.84 -1.84
N ALA A 15 -7.15 -14.47 -2.14
CA ALA A 15 -7.21 -15.65 -2.98
C ALA A 15 -6.58 -15.44 -4.38
N HIS A 16 -6.44 -14.19 -4.79
CA HIS A 16 -5.84 -13.76 -6.06
C HIS A 16 -4.55 -12.95 -5.88
N GLY A 17 -3.96 -12.92 -4.66
CA GLY A 17 -2.73 -12.18 -4.38
C GLY A 17 -2.96 -10.68 -4.10
N GLU A 18 -4.20 -10.29 -3.78
CA GLU A 18 -4.54 -8.92 -3.43
C GLU A 18 -3.85 -8.50 -2.12
N ASP A 19 -3.29 -7.29 -2.12
CA ASP A 19 -2.64 -6.67 -0.98
C ASP A 19 -3.67 -5.86 -0.18
N TYR A 20 -4.38 -6.51 0.73
CA TYR A 20 -5.42 -5.90 1.55
C TYR A 20 -4.93 -4.82 2.53
N GLY A 21 -3.63 -4.63 2.64
CA GLY A 21 -3.06 -3.67 3.59
C GLY A 21 -2.61 -2.35 2.96
N ASN A 22 -2.60 -2.24 1.64
CA ASN A 22 -2.01 -1.08 0.97
C ASN A 22 -3.08 -0.12 0.45
N TRP A 23 -3.32 0.96 1.20
CA TRP A 23 -4.25 2.02 0.83
C TRP A 23 -3.80 2.89 -0.35
N MET A 24 -2.52 2.76 -0.77
CA MET A 24 -1.97 3.58 -1.85
C MET A 24 -2.16 2.87 -3.21
N PRO A 25 -2.95 3.44 -4.14
CA PRO A 25 -3.27 2.77 -5.40
C PRO A 25 -2.06 2.66 -6.33
N VAL A 26 -1.94 1.54 -7.04
CA VAL A 26 -0.88 1.30 -8.03
C VAL A 26 -0.95 2.30 -9.20
N SER A 27 -2.14 2.79 -9.53
CA SER A 27 -2.34 3.81 -10.57
C SER A 27 -1.51 5.07 -10.35
N MET A 28 -1.26 5.44 -9.09
CA MET A 28 -0.42 6.58 -8.73
C MET A 28 1.04 6.39 -9.17
N LEU A 29 1.57 5.16 -9.05
CA LEU A 29 2.92 4.83 -9.54
C LEU A 29 3.01 4.95 -11.07
N TRP A 30 1.99 4.45 -11.78
CA TRP A 30 1.94 4.55 -13.24
C TRP A 30 1.83 6.01 -13.71
N LEU A 31 1.04 6.84 -13.01
CA LEU A 31 0.90 8.26 -13.33
C LEU A 31 2.23 8.98 -13.18
N VAL A 32 2.85 8.89 -11.99
CA VAL A 32 4.12 9.58 -11.70
C VAL A 32 5.25 9.06 -12.59
N GLY A 33 5.34 7.74 -12.77
CA GLY A 33 6.32 7.12 -13.66
C GLY A 33 6.15 7.54 -15.12
N GLY A 34 4.92 7.60 -15.60
CA GLY A 34 4.60 8.08 -16.94
C GLY A 34 4.98 9.54 -17.17
N LEU A 35 4.71 10.41 -16.17
CA LEU A 35 5.11 11.82 -16.23
C LEU A 35 6.64 11.98 -16.21
N ALA A 36 7.35 11.18 -15.42
CA ALA A 36 8.81 11.18 -15.39
C ALA A 36 9.41 10.75 -16.74
N ALA A 37 8.87 9.69 -17.34
CA ALA A 37 9.29 9.22 -18.65
C ALA A 37 9.02 10.26 -19.74
N LEU A 38 7.85 10.91 -19.70
CA LEU A 38 7.50 11.98 -20.64
C LEU A 38 8.47 13.17 -20.53
N ALA A 39 8.77 13.61 -19.32
CA ALA A 39 9.72 14.69 -19.09
C ALA A 39 11.12 14.33 -19.61
N ALA A 40 11.57 13.10 -19.41
CA ALA A 40 12.85 12.63 -19.93
C ALA A 40 12.89 12.61 -21.47
N VAL A 41 11.81 12.19 -22.13
CA VAL A 41 11.69 12.22 -23.60
C VAL A 41 11.72 13.65 -24.14
N ILE A 42 10.97 14.58 -23.51
CA ILE A 42 10.97 15.99 -23.91
C ILE A 42 12.37 16.59 -23.75
N SER A 43 13.06 16.28 -22.66
CA SER A 43 14.44 16.72 -22.44
C SER A 43 15.36 16.22 -23.55
N LEU A 44 15.30 14.92 -23.86
CA LEU A 44 16.12 14.32 -24.93
C LEU A 44 15.88 14.99 -26.28
N LEU A 45 14.62 15.20 -26.66
CA LEU A 45 14.25 15.87 -27.90
C LEU A 45 14.73 17.32 -27.93
N SER A 46 14.66 18.03 -26.80
CA SER A 46 15.14 19.42 -26.69
C SER A 46 16.63 19.53 -26.93
N PHE A 47 17.43 18.59 -26.46
CA PHE A 47 18.88 18.57 -26.71
C PHE A 47 19.22 18.06 -28.10
N ALA A 48 18.64 16.92 -28.52
CA ALA A 48 19.08 16.19 -29.71
C ALA A 48 18.51 16.76 -31.02
N VAL A 49 17.28 17.28 -30.99
CA VAL A 49 16.56 17.73 -32.20
C VAL A 49 16.45 19.26 -32.27
N PHE A 50 16.02 19.88 -31.19
CA PHE A 50 15.73 21.32 -31.21
C PHE A 50 16.90 22.20 -30.75
N HIS A 51 17.94 21.60 -30.19
CA HIS A 51 19.13 22.31 -29.65
C HIS A 51 18.78 23.43 -28.64
N ILE A 52 17.64 23.32 -27.94
CA ILE A 52 17.17 24.29 -26.95
C ILE A 52 17.67 23.85 -25.57
N THR A 53 18.91 24.22 -25.23
CA THR A 53 19.58 23.79 -24.01
C THR A 53 18.81 24.13 -22.72
N ALA A 54 18.28 25.36 -22.63
CA ALA A 54 17.54 25.79 -21.45
C ALA A 54 16.29 24.93 -21.19
N LEU A 55 15.52 24.62 -22.24
CA LEU A 55 14.34 23.77 -22.13
C LEU A 55 14.72 22.35 -21.73
N GLY A 56 15.79 21.80 -22.34
CA GLY A 56 16.31 20.48 -22.00
C GLY A 56 16.69 20.36 -20.52
N VAL A 57 17.41 21.35 -19.99
CA VAL A 57 17.80 21.39 -18.55
C VAL A 57 16.58 21.42 -17.64
N VAL A 58 15.56 22.24 -17.94
CA VAL A 58 14.34 22.32 -17.12
C VAL A 58 13.66 20.94 -17.05
N PHE A 59 13.54 20.25 -18.19
CA PHE A 59 12.92 18.93 -18.22
C PHE A 59 13.78 17.82 -17.59
N VAL A 60 15.12 17.93 -17.58
CA VAL A 60 15.98 17.04 -16.80
C VAL A 60 15.66 17.20 -15.31
N ILE A 61 15.60 18.42 -14.82
CA ILE A 61 15.29 18.70 -13.40
C ILE A 61 13.91 18.16 -13.05
N ALA A 62 12.91 18.40 -13.89
CA ALA A 62 11.56 17.89 -13.69
C ALA A 62 11.52 16.36 -13.65
N ALA A 63 12.21 15.68 -14.56
CA ALA A 63 12.31 14.23 -14.59
C ALA A 63 12.97 13.66 -13.33
N LEU A 64 14.04 14.29 -12.85
CA LEU A 64 14.73 13.88 -11.62
C LEU A 64 13.86 14.06 -10.38
N LEU A 65 13.11 15.15 -10.28
CA LEU A 65 12.19 15.38 -9.17
C LEU A 65 11.03 14.37 -9.19
N LEU A 66 10.47 14.06 -10.36
CA LEU A 66 9.43 13.04 -10.50
C LEU A 66 9.95 11.64 -10.19
N LEU A 67 11.18 11.34 -10.58
CA LEU A 67 11.84 10.07 -10.23
C LEU A 67 12.05 9.96 -8.71
N ALA A 68 12.53 11.01 -8.07
CA ALA A 68 12.68 11.04 -6.61
C ALA A 68 11.33 10.84 -5.90
N LEU A 69 10.28 11.50 -6.39
CA LEU A 69 8.92 11.33 -5.90
C LEU A 69 8.43 9.89 -6.09
N LEU A 70 8.67 9.29 -7.26
CA LEU A 70 8.30 7.89 -7.56
C LEU A 70 8.99 6.92 -6.60
N LEU A 71 10.28 7.11 -6.36
CA LEU A 71 11.05 6.29 -5.41
C LEU A 71 10.51 6.45 -3.99
N TRP A 72 10.17 7.67 -3.58
CA TRP A 72 9.59 7.94 -2.27
C TRP A 72 8.21 7.29 -2.10
N ILE A 73 7.32 7.43 -3.09
CA ILE A 73 5.99 6.77 -3.08
C ILE A 73 6.15 5.25 -3.03
N THR A 74 7.08 4.69 -3.81
CA THR A 74 7.36 3.26 -3.80
C THR A 74 7.85 2.78 -2.44
N TRP A 75 8.74 3.55 -1.79
CA TRP A 75 9.23 3.25 -0.46
C TRP A 75 8.12 3.31 0.59
N ILE A 76 7.28 4.37 0.57
CA ILE A 76 6.12 4.47 1.46
C ILE A 76 5.18 3.27 1.24
N ARG A 77 4.87 2.97 -0.03
CA ARG A 77 4.03 1.83 -0.36
C ARG A 77 4.59 0.52 0.20
N TRP A 78 5.91 0.33 0.13
CA TRP A 78 6.56 -0.83 0.73
C TRP A 78 6.46 -0.84 2.26
N GLN A 79 6.57 0.32 2.92
CA GLN A 79 6.41 0.42 4.38
C GLN A 79 5.01 0.00 4.84
N TYR A 80 3.99 0.31 4.05
CA TYR A 80 2.59 -0.04 4.36
C TYR A 80 2.17 -1.40 3.80
N ALA A 81 2.96 -2.03 2.95
CA ALA A 81 2.66 -3.34 2.40
C ALA A 81 2.73 -4.44 3.48
N PHE A 82 1.80 -5.38 3.42
CA PHE A 82 1.88 -6.60 4.23
C PHE A 82 3.11 -7.41 3.81
N GLY A 83 4.00 -7.67 4.78
CA GLY A 83 5.28 -8.33 4.50
C GLY A 83 6.38 -7.38 4.00
N GLY A 84 6.11 -6.06 3.91
CA GLY A 84 7.11 -5.03 3.64
C GLY A 84 7.74 -4.46 4.91
N GLY A 85 7.72 -3.13 5.09
CA GLY A 85 8.32 -2.45 6.25
C GLY A 85 7.63 -2.69 7.60
N GLY A 86 6.51 -3.40 7.63
CA GLY A 86 5.82 -3.80 8.86
C GLY A 86 5.06 -2.69 9.59
N MET A 87 4.94 -1.51 9.01
CA MET A 87 4.27 -0.38 9.66
C MET A 87 2.79 -0.69 9.95
N MET A 88 2.05 -1.24 8.97
CA MET A 88 0.66 -1.63 9.20
C MET A 88 0.53 -2.76 10.21
N GLU A 89 1.50 -3.67 10.26
CA GLU A 89 1.54 -4.70 11.26
C GLU A 89 1.65 -4.13 12.67
N GLN A 90 2.57 -3.17 12.86
CA GLN A 90 2.76 -2.49 14.14
C GLN A 90 1.52 -1.70 14.55
N VAL A 91 0.89 -0.97 13.63
CA VAL A 91 -0.37 -0.23 13.89
C VAL A 91 -1.46 -1.19 14.35
N HIS A 92 -1.67 -2.30 13.63
CA HIS A 92 -2.67 -3.29 14.02
C HIS A 92 -2.36 -3.93 15.37
N GLN A 93 -1.09 -4.23 15.67
CA GLN A 93 -0.70 -4.76 16.97
C GLN A 93 -0.98 -3.77 18.10
N VAL A 94 -0.67 -2.48 17.90
CA VAL A 94 -0.99 -1.43 18.87
C VAL A 94 -2.49 -1.35 19.10
N VAL A 95 -3.30 -1.30 18.04
CA VAL A 95 -4.77 -1.27 18.17
C VAL A 95 -5.27 -2.48 18.95
N LEU A 96 -4.88 -3.71 18.56
CA LEU A 96 -5.34 -4.93 19.22
C LEU A 96 -4.87 -5.03 20.67
N SER A 97 -3.67 -4.52 20.97
CA SER A 97 -3.14 -4.54 22.35
C SER A 97 -3.84 -3.59 23.31
N HIS A 98 -4.53 -2.57 22.81
CA HIS A 98 -5.28 -1.60 23.60
C HIS A 98 -6.78 -1.89 23.65
N LEU A 99 -7.24 -2.93 22.96
CA LEU A 99 -8.63 -3.39 23.09
C LEU A 99 -8.78 -4.13 24.43
N ASP A 100 -9.70 -3.65 25.27
CA ASP A 100 -10.14 -4.35 26.46
C ASP A 100 -11.14 -5.46 26.07
N PHE A 101 -10.59 -6.53 25.48
CA PHE A 101 -11.36 -7.66 24.95
C PHE A 101 -10.71 -8.97 25.39
N ASP A 102 -11.51 -9.81 26.03
CA ASP A 102 -11.06 -11.09 26.58
C ASP A 102 -10.89 -12.22 25.56
N GLY A 103 -11.19 -11.94 24.29
CA GLY A 103 -11.11 -12.92 23.20
C GLY A 103 -12.31 -13.83 23.08
N GLN A 104 -13.40 -13.57 23.82
CA GLN A 104 -14.66 -14.32 23.78
C GLN A 104 -15.79 -13.46 23.22
N GLY A 105 -16.80 -14.11 22.59
CA GLY A 105 -17.98 -13.41 22.11
C GLY A 105 -17.80 -12.75 20.73
N GLN A 106 -18.26 -11.52 20.58
CA GLN A 106 -18.31 -10.82 19.29
C GLN A 106 -17.51 -9.53 19.30
N LEU A 107 -16.75 -9.29 18.23
CA LEU A 107 -16.02 -8.06 17.96
C LEU A 107 -16.57 -7.44 16.67
N LEU A 108 -16.94 -6.17 16.71
CA LEU A 108 -17.40 -5.41 15.55
C LEU A 108 -16.32 -4.39 15.14
N ASP A 109 -15.87 -4.48 13.89
CA ASP A 109 -14.96 -3.53 13.26
C ASP A 109 -15.76 -2.64 12.30
N VAL A 110 -15.96 -1.38 12.70
CA VAL A 110 -16.73 -0.39 11.93
C VAL A 110 -15.78 0.44 11.08
N GLY A 111 -16.01 0.47 9.76
CA GLY A 111 -15.08 1.07 8.82
C GLY A 111 -13.87 0.15 8.55
N CYS A 112 -14.14 -1.15 8.43
CA CYS A 112 -13.08 -2.16 8.31
C CYS A 112 -12.26 -2.06 7.01
N GLY A 113 -12.68 -1.28 6.03
CA GLY A 113 -12.02 -1.13 4.75
C GLY A 113 -11.80 -2.48 4.06
N SER A 114 -10.55 -2.81 3.80
CA SER A 114 -10.15 -4.11 3.24
C SER A 114 -10.29 -5.30 4.21
N GLY A 115 -10.68 -5.06 5.46
CA GLY A 115 -10.82 -6.09 6.49
C GLY A 115 -9.50 -6.56 7.12
N ALA A 116 -8.38 -5.90 6.85
CA ALA A 116 -7.07 -6.36 7.32
C ALA A 116 -6.98 -6.43 8.86
N LEU A 117 -7.56 -5.45 9.58
CA LEU A 117 -7.61 -5.45 11.05
C LEU A 117 -8.55 -6.53 11.57
N SER A 118 -9.74 -6.66 10.96
CA SER A 118 -10.73 -7.71 11.29
C SER A 118 -10.13 -9.11 11.17
N ILE A 119 -9.41 -9.37 10.08
CA ILE A 119 -8.72 -10.66 9.86
C ILE A 119 -7.67 -10.91 10.93
N ARG A 120 -6.87 -9.90 11.29
CA ARG A 120 -5.89 -10.02 12.38
C ARG A 120 -6.54 -10.27 13.73
N ALA A 121 -7.63 -9.57 14.04
CA ALA A 121 -8.40 -9.79 15.26
C ALA A 121 -8.90 -11.24 15.34
N ALA A 122 -9.50 -11.75 14.26
CA ALA A 122 -9.96 -13.14 14.18
C ALA A 122 -8.83 -14.18 14.31
N LEU A 123 -7.64 -13.87 13.83
CA LEU A 123 -6.46 -14.73 13.99
C LEU A 123 -5.89 -14.68 15.40
N THR A 124 -5.98 -13.53 16.07
CA THR A 124 -5.53 -13.33 17.44
C THR A 124 -6.47 -14.01 18.43
N TRP A 125 -7.77 -13.79 18.26
CA TRP A 125 -8.83 -14.31 19.14
C TRP A 125 -9.70 -15.34 18.42
N ARG A 126 -9.23 -16.57 18.32
CA ARG A 126 -9.87 -17.65 17.55
C ARG A 126 -11.22 -18.10 18.11
N ALA A 127 -11.52 -17.77 19.37
CA ALA A 127 -12.80 -18.06 20.00
C ALA A 127 -13.84 -16.94 19.80
N ALA A 128 -13.39 -15.76 19.30
CA ALA A 128 -14.26 -14.65 19.01
C ALA A 128 -14.87 -14.74 17.60
N GLN A 129 -16.09 -14.23 17.48
CA GLN A 129 -16.71 -13.95 16.18
C GLN A 129 -16.38 -12.50 15.80
N VAL A 130 -15.59 -12.29 14.77
CA VAL A 130 -15.26 -10.94 14.27
C VAL A 130 -16.11 -10.61 13.06
N VAL A 131 -16.77 -9.45 13.12
CA VAL A 131 -17.61 -8.91 12.03
C VAL A 131 -17.05 -7.56 11.62
N GLY A 132 -16.66 -7.39 10.36
CA GLY A 132 -16.29 -6.11 9.76
C GLY A 132 -17.47 -5.53 8.97
N ILE A 133 -17.72 -4.24 9.09
CA ILE A 133 -18.68 -3.50 8.28
C ILE A 133 -18.04 -2.26 7.69
N ASP A 134 -18.31 -1.99 6.41
CA ASP A 134 -17.83 -0.80 5.70
C ASP A 134 -18.84 -0.39 4.62
N ASP A 135 -18.70 0.84 4.15
CA ASP A 135 -19.44 1.36 3.01
C ASP A 135 -18.66 1.12 1.70
N TRP A 136 -18.30 -0.07 1.34
CA TRP A 136 -17.49 -0.37 0.15
C TRP A 136 -17.95 0.41 -1.09
N GLY A 137 -17.73 1.75 -1.04
CA GLY A 137 -17.99 2.66 -2.13
C GLY A 137 -17.05 2.39 -3.31
N SER A 138 -17.28 3.09 -4.44
CA SER A 138 -16.50 2.93 -5.70
C SER A 138 -14.97 3.09 -5.56
N ALA A 139 -14.47 3.51 -4.40
CA ALA A 139 -13.04 3.59 -4.12
C ALA A 139 -12.38 2.23 -3.89
N TYR A 140 -13.15 1.18 -3.61
CA TYR A 140 -12.67 -0.18 -3.33
C TYR A 140 -13.00 -1.18 -4.45
N GLY A 141 -13.71 -0.76 -5.49
CA GLY A 141 -14.10 -1.57 -6.63
C GLY A 141 -13.29 -1.33 -7.88
#